data_7a204d3e65ff448e95f803494bd5bf64
#
_entry.id   7a204d3e65ff448e95f803494bd5bf64
#
_cell.length_a   1.000
_cell.length_b   1.000
_cell.length_c   1.000
_cell.angle_alpha   90.00
_cell.angle_beta   90.00
_cell.angle_gamma   90.00
#
_symmetry.space_group_name_H-M   'P 1'
#
loop_
_entity.id
_entity.type
_entity.pdbx_description
1 polymer ?
#
loop_
_entity_poly.entity_id
_entity_poly.type
_entity_poly.pdbx_seq_one_letter_code
_entity_poly.pdbx_strand_id
1 'polypeptide(L)'
;MKFKINKSLTYLTVFVSFLTTQTFGQQKFQAATVAFYNVENLFDTEVSAGYIDGTRNPDDPMYHISIPADEISNYESEPFEGDYTYETVAGKKVIRPLILQKEEFSPGGKKVWTEDKYNQKLKNLAEVIAELGKSETQNAPVIVGLCEIENRKTVEDLINQPALKKYNYGIAHFNSFDARGVDVALIYQKDRFQVTKAKPYVIDIFETDGSRDYTRDILRVTGLLDGEEITFLVNHWPSRSGGEQASRPRRQKAAEVMKGIYEEIRAENPKAKIIAMGDFNDDPVSPSMEKTMNAIPNKGKIKDSDIVNLMHTMFKNGMGTLAYRDSWNLFDQFLVTGTMIESQKNFDSYKVYKTDIYSPPYLVQPDGQYKGYPYRMFSGDTFRAKGYSDHFPVYTVLLREVK
;
A
#
# COMPACT_ATOMS: atom_id res chain seq x y z
N MET A 1 95.74 3.98 -41.25
CA MET A 1 94.37 3.45 -41.29
C MET A 1 93.52 4.33 -40.43
N LYS A 2 92.72 5.24 -41.06
CA LYS A 2 91.92 6.28 -40.33
C LYS A 2 90.47 5.82 -40.30
N PHE A 3 89.91 5.58 -39.09
CA PHE A 3 88.49 5.31 -38.92
C PHE A 3 87.72 6.62 -38.81
N LYS A 4 86.74 6.83 -39.70
CA LYS A 4 85.76 7.92 -39.63
C LYS A 4 84.60 7.45 -38.72
N ILE A 5 84.34 8.23 -37.69
CA ILE A 5 83.15 8.05 -36.82
C ILE A 5 82.02 8.91 -37.39
N ASN A 6 80.95 8.28 -37.90
CA ASN A 6 79.74 8.95 -38.30
C ASN A 6 78.88 9.19 -37.05
N LYS A 7 78.56 10.41 -36.69
CA LYS A 7 77.60 10.80 -35.71
C LYS A 7 76.23 10.86 -36.36
N SER A 8 75.39 9.86 -36.09
CA SER A 8 73.98 9.90 -36.43
C SER A 8 73.24 10.55 -35.26
N LEU A 9 72.60 11.68 -35.52
CA LEU A 9 71.82 12.46 -34.58
C LEU A 9 70.35 11.94 -34.61
N THR A 10 69.95 11.14 -33.64
CA THR A 10 68.62 10.62 -33.56
C THR A 10 67.74 11.64 -32.80
N TYR A 11 66.78 12.28 -33.48
CA TYR A 11 65.76 13.13 -32.88
C TYR A 11 64.71 12.22 -32.26
N LEU A 12 64.63 12.24 -30.94
CA LEU A 12 63.57 11.61 -30.20
C LEU A 12 62.36 12.55 -30.14
N THR A 13 61.36 12.30 -30.97
CA THR A 13 60.09 13.03 -30.93
C THR A 13 59.23 12.47 -29.83
N VAL A 14 59.10 13.18 -28.70
CA VAL A 14 58.19 12.81 -27.61
C VAL A 14 56.79 13.20 -28.04
N PHE A 15 55.97 12.19 -28.39
CA PHE A 15 54.53 12.35 -28.55
C PHE A 15 53.87 12.38 -27.16
N VAL A 16 53.53 13.58 -26.67
CA VAL A 16 52.67 13.73 -25.50
C VAL A 16 51.23 13.54 -25.94
N SER A 17 50.72 12.34 -25.83
CA SER A 17 49.30 12.07 -25.99
C SER A 17 48.54 12.61 -24.76
N PHE A 18 47.82 13.71 -24.92
CA PHE A 18 46.82 14.16 -23.97
C PHE A 18 45.67 13.17 -24.00
N LEU A 19 45.67 12.20 -23.07
CA LEU A 19 44.51 11.43 -22.72
C LEU A 19 43.54 12.36 -21.97
N THR A 20 42.61 12.96 -22.70
CA THR A 20 41.44 13.58 -22.10
C THR A 20 40.58 12.43 -21.51
N THR A 21 40.77 12.14 -20.27
CA THR A 21 39.80 11.32 -19.51
C THR A 21 38.52 12.14 -19.42
N GLN A 22 37.57 11.87 -20.32
CA GLN A 22 36.18 12.25 -20.06
C GLN A 22 35.73 11.47 -18.85
N THR A 23 35.75 12.10 -17.69
CA THR A 23 35.02 11.62 -16.51
C THR A 23 33.55 11.76 -16.84
N PHE A 24 32.93 10.70 -17.33
CA PHE A 24 31.48 10.58 -17.31
C PHE A 24 31.09 10.60 -15.83
N GLY A 25 30.52 11.71 -15.38
CA GLY A 25 29.95 11.79 -14.06
C GLY A 25 28.93 10.66 -13.92
N GLN A 26 29.17 9.75 -12.99
CA GLN A 26 28.24 8.66 -12.72
C GLN A 26 26.93 9.30 -12.24
N GLN A 27 25.86 9.18 -13.02
CA GLN A 27 24.53 9.64 -12.61
C GLN A 27 24.17 8.97 -11.29
N LYS A 28 23.88 9.77 -10.28
CA LYS A 28 23.43 9.28 -8.98
C LYS A 28 21.91 9.26 -8.96
N PHE A 29 21.34 8.16 -8.50
CA PHE A 29 19.90 8.02 -8.34
C PHE A 29 19.54 7.85 -6.88
N GLN A 30 18.45 8.48 -6.50
CA GLN A 30 17.76 8.22 -5.26
C GLN A 30 16.60 7.28 -5.54
N ALA A 31 16.56 6.16 -4.83
CA ALA A 31 15.52 5.16 -4.97
C ALA A 31 14.59 5.18 -3.75
N ALA A 32 13.31 4.91 -3.98
CA ALA A 32 12.32 4.72 -2.94
C ALA A 32 11.41 3.54 -3.30
N THR A 33 11.28 2.58 -2.38
CA THR A 33 10.27 1.53 -2.51
C THR A 33 8.96 1.99 -1.90
N VAL A 34 7.89 1.83 -2.66
CA VAL A 34 6.49 1.94 -2.22
C VAL A 34 5.89 0.54 -2.28
N ALA A 35 5.33 0.05 -1.19
CA ALA A 35 4.79 -1.29 -1.09
C ALA A 35 3.33 -1.29 -0.63
N PHE A 36 2.64 -2.37 -0.91
CA PHE A 36 1.31 -2.66 -0.37
C PHE A 36 1.25 -4.11 0.12
N TYR A 37 0.62 -4.33 1.27
CA TYR A 37 0.42 -5.66 1.81
C TYR A 37 -0.95 -5.79 2.50
N ASN A 38 -1.78 -6.71 2.02
CA ASN A 38 -2.91 -7.22 2.78
C ASN A 38 -2.35 -8.17 3.84
N VAL A 39 -2.48 -7.80 5.12
CA VAL A 39 -1.85 -8.54 6.23
C VAL A 39 -2.74 -9.64 6.82
N GLU A 40 -3.86 -9.92 6.20
CA GLU A 40 -4.83 -10.97 6.59
C GLU A 40 -5.21 -10.89 8.06
N ASN A 41 -6.20 -10.04 8.41
CA ASN A 41 -6.78 -9.99 9.77
C ASN A 41 -5.73 -9.77 10.88
N LEU A 42 -5.06 -8.63 10.88
CA LEU A 42 -4.17 -8.23 11.97
C LEU A 42 -4.99 -7.61 13.09
N PHE A 43 -5.47 -8.44 14.00
CA PHE A 43 -6.19 -8.07 15.21
C PHE A 43 -5.28 -8.16 16.42
N ASP A 44 -5.51 -7.31 17.42
CA ASP A 44 -4.90 -7.51 18.73
C ASP A 44 -5.64 -8.60 19.54
N THR A 45 -5.31 -8.77 20.81
CA THR A 45 -5.91 -9.79 21.67
C THR A 45 -6.95 -9.22 22.63
N GLU A 46 -7.15 -7.91 22.58
CA GLU A 46 -8.09 -7.23 23.46
C GLU A 46 -9.50 -7.42 22.90
N VAL A 47 -10.40 -7.89 23.75
CA VAL A 47 -11.82 -7.78 23.44
C VAL A 47 -12.13 -6.30 23.50
N SER A 48 -12.60 -5.72 22.43
CA SER A 48 -12.89 -4.30 22.30
C SER A 48 -14.08 -3.91 23.21
N ALA A 49 -13.92 -4.08 24.51
CA ALA A 49 -14.91 -3.73 25.51
C ALA A 49 -15.10 -2.21 25.54
N GLY A 50 -16.32 -1.75 25.37
CA GLY A 50 -16.65 -0.33 25.36
C GLY A 50 -16.85 0.26 23.95
N TYR A 51 -16.62 -0.51 22.92
CA TYR A 51 -17.08 -0.18 21.60
C TYR A 51 -18.55 -0.54 21.42
N ILE A 52 -19.20 0.18 20.56
CA ILE A 52 -20.64 0.15 20.33
C ILE A 52 -21.13 -1.09 19.64
N ASP A 53 -20.30 -2.03 19.44
CA ASP A 53 -20.64 -3.24 18.72
C ASP A 53 -21.66 -4.12 19.44
N GLY A 54 -21.89 -3.84 20.70
CA GLY A 54 -23.00 -4.45 21.43
C GLY A 54 -24.37 -3.93 21.02
N THR A 55 -24.46 -2.77 20.42
CA THR A 55 -25.72 -2.11 20.07
C THR A 55 -25.82 -1.91 18.56
N ARG A 56 -26.29 -2.92 17.87
CA ARG A 56 -26.72 -2.77 16.47
C ARG A 56 -28.11 -2.15 16.35
N ASN A 57 -28.60 -1.55 17.42
CA ASN A 57 -29.86 -0.82 17.40
C ASN A 57 -29.60 0.61 16.95
N PRO A 58 -30.08 1.01 15.75
CA PRO A 58 -29.92 2.37 15.23
C PRO A 58 -30.49 3.48 16.14
N ASP A 59 -31.40 3.11 17.02
CA ASP A 59 -32.04 4.04 17.96
C ASP A 59 -31.19 4.25 19.25
N ASP A 60 -30.12 3.48 19.44
CA ASP A 60 -29.21 3.64 20.57
C ASP A 60 -28.30 4.85 20.33
N PRO A 61 -28.27 5.85 21.24
CA PRO A 61 -27.37 7.01 21.10
C PRO A 61 -25.89 6.64 20.98
N MET A 62 -25.51 5.44 21.44
CA MET A 62 -24.13 4.93 21.34
C MET A 62 -23.84 4.26 20.00
N TYR A 63 -24.86 4.02 19.18
CA TYR A 63 -24.70 3.30 17.91
C TYR A 63 -23.66 3.93 16.95
N HIS A 64 -23.42 5.22 17.06
CA HIS A 64 -22.50 5.95 16.19
C HIS A 64 -21.21 6.44 16.88
N ILE A 65 -20.97 6.03 18.12
CA ILE A 65 -19.80 6.55 18.85
C ILE A 65 -18.69 5.49 18.84
N SER A 66 -17.62 5.75 18.08
CA SER A 66 -16.42 4.92 18.11
C SER A 66 -15.34 5.50 19.02
N ILE A 67 -15.20 6.82 19.01
CA ILE A 67 -14.26 7.56 19.85
C ILE A 67 -15.03 8.74 20.43
N PRO A 68 -14.92 9.02 21.74
CA PRO A 68 -15.48 10.23 22.31
C PRO A 68 -15.02 11.48 21.53
N ALA A 69 -15.97 12.39 21.28
CA ALA A 69 -15.69 13.58 20.46
C ALA A 69 -14.60 14.47 21.07
N ASP A 70 -14.40 14.43 22.38
CA ASP A 70 -13.35 15.11 23.14
C ASP A 70 -11.97 14.44 23.03
N GLU A 71 -11.90 13.20 22.57
CA GLU A 71 -10.64 12.48 22.33
C GLU A 71 -10.14 12.59 20.89
N ILE A 72 -10.90 13.21 20.00
CA ILE A 72 -10.53 13.40 18.58
C ILE A 72 -9.16 14.06 18.43
N SER A 73 -8.83 15.04 19.29
CA SER A 73 -7.56 15.73 19.22
C SER A 73 -6.35 14.81 19.30
N ASN A 74 -6.49 13.65 19.95
CA ASN A 74 -5.42 12.65 20.04
C ASN A 74 -5.16 11.95 18.70
N TYR A 75 -6.15 11.95 17.80
CA TYR A 75 -6.03 11.38 16.46
C TYR A 75 -5.63 12.40 15.41
N GLU A 76 -5.93 13.68 15.65
CA GLU A 76 -5.60 14.78 14.74
C GLU A 76 -4.15 15.25 14.87
N SER A 77 -3.51 14.93 15.97
CA SER A 77 -2.25 15.60 16.36
C SER A 77 -1.01 15.04 15.67
N GLU A 78 -1.05 13.88 15.05
CA GLU A 78 0.18 13.20 14.66
C GLU A 78 0.16 12.64 13.25
N PRO A 79 1.04 13.07 12.45
CA PRO A 79 1.73 14.35 12.18
C PRO A 79 1.04 15.12 11.06
N PHE A 80 -0.26 14.99 10.94
CA PHE A 80 -1.08 15.49 9.85
C PHE A 80 -2.38 16.09 10.36
N GLU A 81 -2.91 17.03 9.61
CA GLU A 81 -4.27 17.50 9.80
C GLU A 81 -5.21 16.54 9.08
N GLY A 82 -6.04 15.83 9.84
CA GLY A 82 -7.05 14.95 9.30
C GLY A 82 -8.43 15.60 9.29
N ASP A 83 -9.12 15.54 8.16
CA ASP A 83 -10.55 15.87 8.11
C ASP A 83 -11.35 14.64 8.58
N TYR A 84 -11.85 14.67 9.81
CA TYR A 84 -12.78 13.65 10.29
C TYR A 84 -14.16 13.85 9.68
N THR A 85 -14.75 12.77 9.23
CA THR A 85 -16.15 12.79 8.82
C THR A 85 -17.03 12.60 10.05
N TYR A 86 -17.82 13.61 10.35
CA TYR A 86 -18.81 13.55 11.40
C TYR A 86 -20.18 13.24 10.82
N GLU A 87 -20.91 12.37 11.48
CA GLU A 87 -22.34 12.24 11.26
C GLU A 87 -23.10 13.07 12.31
N THR A 88 -24.27 13.59 11.96
CA THR A 88 -25.14 14.26 12.90
C THR A 88 -26.23 13.32 13.31
N VAL A 89 -26.18 12.82 14.54
CA VAL A 89 -27.20 11.97 15.12
C VAL A 89 -27.91 12.75 16.23
N ALA A 90 -29.21 12.88 16.15
CA ALA A 90 -30.00 13.63 17.11
C ALA A 90 -29.45 15.05 17.40
N GLY A 91 -28.92 15.74 16.40
CA GLY A 91 -28.37 17.07 16.52
C GLY A 91 -26.97 17.16 17.14
N LYS A 92 -26.34 16.03 17.45
CA LYS A 92 -24.96 15.97 17.96
C LYS A 92 -24.02 15.50 16.87
N LYS A 93 -22.86 16.13 16.77
CA LYS A 93 -21.74 15.63 15.97
C LYS A 93 -21.22 14.37 16.63
N VAL A 94 -21.19 13.28 15.90
CA VAL A 94 -20.60 12.01 16.32
C VAL A 94 -19.57 11.57 15.30
N ILE A 95 -18.53 10.94 15.78
CA ILE A 95 -17.55 10.30 14.91
C ILE A 95 -18.15 9.04 14.36
N ARG A 96 -17.60 8.54 13.27
CA ARG A 96 -17.97 7.26 12.70
C ARG A 96 -17.85 6.15 13.72
N PRO A 97 -18.83 5.26 13.81
CA PRO A 97 -18.77 4.11 14.70
C PRO A 97 -17.64 3.17 14.30
N LEU A 98 -16.93 2.63 15.28
CA LEU A 98 -16.22 1.38 15.15
C LEU A 98 -17.24 0.26 15.19
N ILE A 99 -17.43 -0.43 14.09
CA ILE A 99 -18.20 -1.66 14.06
C ILE A 99 -17.23 -2.80 14.33
N LEU A 100 -17.42 -3.46 15.45
CA LEU A 100 -16.51 -4.51 15.86
C LEU A 100 -16.67 -5.77 15.08
N GLN A 101 -15.54 -6.40 14.96
CA GLN A 101 -15.41 -7.71 14.41
C GLN A 101 -16.05 -8.81 15.23
N LYS A 102 -16.18 -9.94 14.59
CA LYS A 102 -16.55 -11.18 15.26
C LYS A 102 -15.45 -11.57 16.25
N GLU A 103 -15.81 -12.00 17.43
CA GLU A 103 -14.93 -12.41 18.54
C GLU A 103 -14.03 -13.63 18.24
N GLU A 104 -13.89 -14.03 16.96
CA GLU A 104 -13.06 -15.19 16.64
C GLU A 104 -11.56 -14.95 16.87
N PHE A 105 -11.13 -13.68 16.80
CA PHE A 105 -9.75 -13.25 17.06
C PHE A 105 -9.59 -12.72 18.49
N SER A 106 -9.99 -13.50 19.47
CA SER A 106 -9.77 -13.23 20.89
C SER A 106 -9.23 -14.48 21.57
N PRO A 107 -8.67 -14.39 22.79
CA PRO A 107 -8.20 -15.55 23.54
C PRO A 107 -9.28 -16.60 23.79
N GLY A 108 -10.53 -16.17 23.99
CA GLY A 108 -11.71 -17.05 24.16
C GLY A 108 -12.42 -17.39 22.85
N GLY A 109 -12.01 -16.81 21.74
CA GLY A 109 -12.65 -16.98 20.44
C GLY A 109 -12.24 -18.25 19.71
N LYS A 110 -12.86 -18.46 18.56
CA LYS A 110 -12.68 -19.67 17.74
C LYS A 110 -11.22 -19.89 17.30
N LYS A 111 -10.46 -18.83 17.04
CA LYS A 111 -9.03 -18.88 16.66
C LYS A 111 -8.12 -19.08 17.87
N VAL A 112 -8.67 -18.98 19.10
CA VAL A 112 -7.87 -18.99 20.33
C VAL A 112 -6.69 -18.02 20.16
N TRP A 113 -7.02 -16.75 19.83
CA TRP A 113 -6.07 -15.73 19.44
C TRP A 113 -5.34 -15.18 20.66
N THR A 114 -4.18 -15.78 20.98
CA THR A 114 -3.37 -15.46 22.16
C THR A 114 -2.29 -14.44 21.79
N GLU A 115 -1.75 -13.78 22.83
CA GLU A 115 -0.64 -12.85 22.73
C GLU A 115 0.57 -13.45 21.97
N ASP A 116 0.90 -14.73 22.23
CA ASP A 116 1.99 -15.42 21.52
C ASP A 116 1.73 -15.52 20.02
N LYS A 117 0.49 -15.80 19.60
CA LYS A 117 0.10 -15.88 18.19
C LYS A 117 0.12 -14.50 17.55
N TYR A 118 -0.37 -13.49 18.25
CA TYR A 118 -0.33 -12.10 17.82
C TYR A 118 1.11 -11.61 17.60
N ASN A 119 1.96 -11.80 18.60
CA ASN A 119 3.37 -11.44 18.51
C ASN A 119 4.11 -12.19 17.38
N GLN A 120 3.79 -13.47 17.18
CA GLN A 120 4.34 -14.24 16.06
C GLN A 120 3.89 -13.67 14.72
N LYS A 121 2.64 -13.27 14.59
CA LYS A 121 2.12 -12.62 13.37
C LYS A 121 2.81 -11.28 13.11
N LEU A 122 2.90 -10.42 14.11
CA LEU A 122 3.61 -9.15 14.00
C LEU A 122 5.05 -9.33 13.54
N LYS A 123 5.77 -10.27 14.14
CA LYS A 123 7.15 -10.60 13.76
C LYS A 123 7.23 -11.02 12.30
N ASN A 124 6.41 -11.98 11.89
CA ASN A 124 6.41 -12.52 10.53
C ASN A 124 6.13 -11.42 9.50
N LEU A 125 5.11 -10.59 9.73
CA LEU A 125 4.74 -9.49 8.84
C LEU A 125 5.85 -8.43 8.77
N ALA A 126 6.45 -8.08 9.89
CA ALA A 126 7.52 -7.10 9.95
C ALA A 126 8.77 -7.57 9.18
N GLU A 127 9.13 -8.85 9.27
CA GLU A 127 10.23 -9.44 8.50
C GLU A 127 9.96 -9.37 7.00
N VAL A 128 8.72 -9.66 6.56
CA VAL A 128 8.33 -9.54 5.14
C VAL A 128 8.42 -8.09 4.68
N ILE A 129 7.82 -7.17 5.41
CA ILE A 129 7.79 -5.74 5.04
C ILE A 129 9.23 -5.20 4.91
N ALA A 130 10.13 -5.57 5.81
CA ALA A 130 11.52 -5.11 5.77
C ALA A 130 12.31 -5.56 4.52
N GLU A 131 11.85 -6.60 3.82
CA GLU A 131 12.53 -7.14 2.64
C GLU A 131 11.94 -6.67 1.30
N LEU A 132 10.76 -6.00 1.31
CA LEU A 132 10.11 -5.55 0.08
C LEU A 132 10.97 -4.52 -0.68
N GLY A 133 11.37 -4.84 -1.90
CA GLY A 133 12.20 -3.98 -2.75
C GLY A 133 13.61 -3.71 -2.24
N LYS A 134 14.06 -4.44 -1.22
CA LYS A 134 15.37 -4.25 -0.61
C LYS A 134 16.52 -4.63 -1.54
N SER A 135 16.32 -5.57 -2.44
CA SER A 135 17.29 -5.91 -3.48
C SER A 135 17.63 -4.73 -4.40
N GLU A 136 16.66 -3.86 -4.64
CA GLU A 136 16.79 -2.69 -5.51
C GLU A 136 17.28 -1.44 -4.76
N THR A 137 16.79 -1.23 -3.53
CA THR A 137 17.01 0.04 -2.82
C THR A 137 17.99 -0.06 -1.65
N GLN A 138 18.41 -1.28 -1.26
CA GLN A 138 19.23 -1.57 -0.08
C GLN A 138 18.57 -1.08 1.24
N ASN A 139 17.27 -0.81 1.21
CA ASN A 139 16.51 -0.28 2.33
C ASN A 139 15.13 -0.95 2.40
N ALA A 140 14.47 -0.90 3.56
CA ALA A 140 13.06 -1.21 3.66
C ALA A 140 12.22 -0.17 2.90
N PRO A 141 10.97 -0.50 2.52
CA PRO A 141 10.10 0.45 1.83
C PRO A 141 9.97 1.79 2.57
N VAL A 142 10.01 2.88 1.81
CA VAL A 142 9.78 4.21 2.39
C VAL A 142 8.31 4.41 2.73
N ILE A 143 7.43 3.82 1.94
CA ILE A 143 5.97 3.89 2.07
C ILE A 143 5.43 2.46 2.01
N VAL A 144 4.52 2.12 2.93
CA VAL A 144 3.77 0.86 2.88
C VAL A 144 2.30 1.13 3.15
N GLY A 145 1.45 0.82 2.17
CA GLY A 145 0.01 0.68 2.39
C GLY A 145 -0.29 -0.68 3.02
N LEU A 146 -1.16 -0.68 4.01
CA LEU A 146 -1.61 -1.88 4.72
C LEU A 146 -3.13 -1.95 4.65
N CYS A 147 -3.67 -3.15 4.61
CA CYS A 147 -5.09 -3.36 4.86
C CYS A 147 -5.31 -4.63 5.69
N GLU A 148 -6.55 -4.79 6.21
CA GLU A 148 -6.91 -5.79 7.20
C GLU A 148 -6.16 -5.62 8.53
N ILE A 149 -5.91 -4.39 8.92
CA ILE A 149 -5.48 -4.02 10.27
C ILE A 149 -6.71 -3.64 11.09
N GLU A 150 -6.73 -3.95 12.38
CA GLU A 150 -7.88 -3.66 13.25
C GLU A 150 -7.93 -2.19 13.65
N ASN A 151 -6.79 -1.65 14.09
CA ASN A 151 -6.71 -0.33 14.70
C ASN A 151 -5.28 0.24 14.63
N ARG A 152 -5.11 1.49 15.06
CA ARG A 152 -3.81 2.15 15.12
C ARG A 152 -2.80 1.39 15.98
N LYS A 153 -3.25 0.82 17.12
CA LYS A 153 -2.38 0.09 18.05
C LYS A 153 -1.71 -1.11 17.37
N THR A 154 -2.45 -1.88 16.59
CA THR A 154 -1.86 -3.04 15.86
C THR A 154 -0.77 -2.61 14.88
N VAL A 155 -0.90 -1.43 14.27
CA VAL A 155 0.12 -0.87 13.38
C VAL A 155 1.31 -0.35 14.17
N GLU A 156 1.10 0.27 15.34
CA GLU A 156 2.17 0.68 16.26
C GLU A 156 2.99 -0.53 16.73
N ASP A 157 2.31 -1.61 17.13
CA ASP A 157 2.96 -2.86 17.53
C ASP A 157 3.76 -3.47 16.37
N LEU A 158 3.27 -3.38 15.14
CA LEU A 158 3.94 -3.87 13.93
C LEU A 158 5.23 -3.07 13.64
N ILE A 159 5.17 -1.74 13.61
CA ILE A 159 6.35 -0.92 13.29
C ILE A 159 7.41 -0.94 14.40
N ASN A 160 7.02 -1.30 15.62
CA ASN A 160 7.93 -1.47 16.75
C ASN A 160 8.64 -2.84 16.77
N GLN A 161 8.29 -3.76 15.87
CA GLN A 161 9.02 -5.03 15.74
C GLN A 161 10.49 -4.81 15.38
N PRO A 162 11.42 -5.65 15.87
CA PRO A 162 12.86 -5.47 15.65
C PRO A 162 13.27 -5.27 14.18
N ALA A 163 12.57 -5.90 13.25
CA ALA A 163 12.84 -5.79 11.81
C ALA A 163 12.55 -4.38 11.25
N LEU A 164 11.56 -3.66 11.82
CA LEU A 164 11.09 -2.36 11.31
C LEU A 164 11.50 -1.18 12.18
N LYS A 165 11.67 -1.37 13.49
CA LYS A 165 11.90 -0.29 14.47
C LYS A 165 12.99 0.70 14.09
N LYS A 166 14.07 0.24 13.46
CA LYS A 166 15.20 1.09 13.06
C LYS A 166 14.89 2.07 11.92
N TYR A 167 13.78 1.88 11.22
CA TYR A 167 13.40 2.71 10.06
C TYR A 167 12.51 3.89 10.41
N ASN A 168 12.20 4.10 11.71
CA ASN A 168 11.49 5.26 12.23
C ASN A 168 10.17 5.56 11.47
N TYR A 169 9.30 4.54 11.38
CA TYR A 169 8.02 4.72 10.69
C TYR A 169 7.04 5.61 11.45
N GLY A 170 6.34 6.48 10.70
CA GLY A 170 5.11 7.14 11.12
C GLY A 170 3.90 6.39 10.59
N ILE A 171 2.71 6.73 11.09
CA ILE A 171 1.43 6.07 10.77
C ILE A 171 0.41 7.14 10.37
N ALA A 172 -0.25 6.95 9.22
CA ALA A 172 -1.49 7.61 8.88
C ALA A 172 -2.61 6.55 8.88
N HIS A 173 -3.63 6.76 9.71
CA HIS A 173 -4.72 5.82 9.92
C HIS A 173 -5.96 6.54 10.42
N PHE A 174 -7.12 6.11 9.94
CA PHE A 174 -8.43 6.51 10.42
C PHE A 174 -9.31 5.26 10.54
N ASN A 175 -10.12 5.21 11.57
CA ASN A 175 -11.12 4.16 11.70
C ASN A 175 -12.19 4.30 10.62
N SER A 176 -12.63 3.20 10.05
CA SER A 176 -13.71 3.12 9.08
C SER A 176 -14.89 2.27 9.59
N PHE A 177 -15.97 2.26 8.84
CA PHE A 177 -17.21 1.57 9.24
C PHE A 177 -17.25 0.07 8.93
N ASP A 178 -16.16 -0.55 8.61
CA ASP A 178 -16.19 -1.96 8.19
C ASP A 178 -16.81 -2.89 9.24
N ALA A 179 -17.76 -3.74 8.81
CA ALA A 179 -18.47 -4.64 9.70
C ALA A 179 -17.60 -5.74 10.35
N ARG A 180 -16.38 -5.96 9.84
CA ARG A 180 -15.38 -6.84 10.45
C ARG A 180 -14.46 -6.11 11.42
N GLY A 181 -14.52 -4.76 11.45
CA GLY A 181 -13.61 -3.94 12.23
C GLY A 181 -12.19 -3.91 11.67
N VAL A 182 -12.04 -3.95 10.35
CA VAL A 182 -10.72 -3.84 9.71
C VAL A 182 -10.61 -2.56 8.90
N ASP A 183 -9.43 -1.98 8.90
CA ASP A 183 -9.11 -0.71 8.29
C ASP A 183 -8.00 -0.82 7.25
N VAL A 184 -7.67 0.34 6.67
CA VAL A 184 -6.46 0.58 5.91
C VAL A 184 -5.55 1.55 6.65
N ALA A 185 -4.25 1.41 6.46
CA ALA A 185 -3.26 2.33 7.01
C ALA A 185 -2.13 2.59 6.01
N LEU A 186 -1.40 3.68 6.22
CA LEU A 186 -0.14 3.93 5.53
C LEU A 186 0.94 4.16 6.57
N ILE A 187 2.03 3.36 6.49
CA ILE A 187 3.24 3.62 7.25
C ILE A 187 4.32 4.22 6.35
N TYR A 188 5.11 5.13 6.90
CA TYR A 188 6.09 5.89 6.13
C TYR A 188 7.34 6.18 6.96
N GLN A 189 8.53 6.13 6.34
CA GLN A 189 9.77 6.53 6.99
C GLN A 189 9.78 8.05 7.20
N LYS A 190 9.72 8.50 8.46
CA LYS A 190 9.66 9.93 8.85
C LYS A 190 10.86 10.74 8.31
N ASP A 191 12.00 10.10 8.13
CA ASP A 191 13.22 10.75 7.64
C ASP A 191 13.15 11.07 6.14
N ARG A 192 12.22 10.45 5.40
CA ARG A 192 12.11 10.57 3.94
C ARG A 192 10.77 11.11 3.47
N PHE A 193 9.72 10.92 4.25
CA PHE A 193 8.38 11.37 3.88
C PHE A 193 7.76 12.22 4.98
N GLN A 194 7.42 13.46 4.63
CA GLN A 194 6.74 14.40 5.49
C GLN A 194 5.27 14.50 5.06
N VAL A 195 4.36 14.01 5.88
CA VAL A 195 2.92 14.13 5.63
C VAL A 195 2.50 15.58 5.74
N THR A 196 1.75 16.08 4.75
CA THR A 196 1.18 17.43 4.72
C THR A 196 -0.34 17.41 4.87
N LYS A 197 -0.99 16.31 4.43
CA LYS A 197 -2.44 16.13 4.55
C LYS A 197 -2.79 14.65 4.59
N ALA A 198 -3.72 14.27 5.47
CA ALA A 198 -4.33 12.95 5.45
C ALA A 198 -5.85 13.08 5.60
N LYS A 199 -6.61 12.24 4.88
CA LYS A 199 -8.07 12.30 4.85
C LYS A 199 -8.67 10.94 4.50
N PRO A 200 -9.69 10.46 5.23
CA PRO A 200 -10.49 9.32 4.83
C PRO A 200 -11.57 9.74 3.85
N TYR A 201 -11.90 8.88 2.89
CA TYR A 201 -13.01 9.03 1.97
C TYR A 201 -13.97 7.86 2.12
N VAL A 202 -15.18 8.17 2.51
CA VAL A 202 -16.25 7.20 2.73
C VAL A 202 -16.68 6.58 1.41
N ILE A 203 -16.87 5.27 1.41
CA ILE A 203 -17.57 4.57 0.34
C ILE A 203 -19.00 4.29 0.80
N ASP A 204 -19.94 5.14 0.40
CA ASP A 204 -21.35 4.99 0.74
C ASP A 204 -22.02 3.99 -0.19
N ILE A 205 -22.27 2.80 0.32
CA ILE A 205 -22.95 1.72 -0.37
C ILE A 205 -24.33 1.51 0.26
N PHE A 206 -25.36 1.49 -0.58
CA PHE A 206 -26.70 1.18 -0.16
C PHE A 206 -27.20 -0.05 -0.91
N GLU A 207 -27.83 -0.95 -0.17
CA GLU A 207 -28.50 -2.12 -0.72
C GLU A 207 -29.82 -1.72 -1.37
N THR A 208 -30.44 -2.64 -2.10
CA THR A 208 -31.69 -2.37 -2.81
C THR A 208 -32.88 -2.06 -1.89
N ASP A 209 -32.81 -2.47 -0.63
CA ASP A 209 -33.81 -2.16 0.41
C ASP A 209 -33.53 -0.83 1.11
N GLY A 210 -32.49 -0.10 0.71
CA GLY A 210 -32.09 1.19 1.27
C GLY A 210 -31.19 1.07 2.51
N SER A 211 -30.88 -0.13 2.99
CA SER A 211 -29.94 -0.31 4.09
C SER A 211 -28.50 0.00 3.64
N ARG A 212 -27.69 0.55 4.55
CA ARG A 212 -26.30 0.86 4.29
C ARG A 212 -25.42 -0.36 4.49
N ASP A 213 -24.57 -0.66 3.50
CA ASP A 213 -23.51 -1.66 3.62
C ASP A 213 -22.19 -0.96 3.97
N TYR A 214 -21.74 -1.16 5.20
CA TYR A 214 -20.56 -0.50 5.74
C TYR A 214 -19.28 -1.19 5.28
N THR A 215 -18.31 -0.40 4.83
CA THR A 215 -17.03 -0.90 4.32
C THR A 215 -15.90 0.07 4.68
N ARG A 216 -14.66 -0.32 4.35
CA ARG A 216 -13.45 0.47 4.57
C ARG A 216 -13.46 1.73 3.73
N ASP A 217 -12.91 2.79 4.31
CA ASP A 217 -12.67 4.04 3.61
C ASP A 217 -11.45 3.95 2.68
N ILE A 218 -11.37 4.87 1.72
CA ILE A 218 -10.13 5.10 0.99
C ILE A 218 -9.31 6.12 1.78
N LEU A 219 -8.09 5.76 2.18
CA LEU A 219 -7.19 6.67 2.87
C LEU A 219 -6.36 7.46 1.84
N ARG A 220 -6.48 8.77 1.84
CA ARG A 220 -5.59 9.69 1.11
C ARG A 220 -4.53 10.23 2.05
N VAL A 221 -3.26 10.13 1.65
CA VAL A 221 -2.13 10.75 2.33
C VAL A 221 -1.30 11.50 1.30
N THR A 222 -1.19 12.80 1.45
CA THR A 222 -0.35 13.68 0.63
C THR A 222 0.85 14.12 1.45
N GLY A 223 2.01 14.19 0.85
CA GLY A 223 3.21 14.62 1.55
C GLY A 223 4.42 14.78 0.62
N LEU A 224 5.54 15.15 1.22
CA LEU A 224 6.80 15.39 0.52
C LEU A 224 7.73 14.18 0.67
N LEU A 225 7.88 13.40 -0.40
CA LEU A 225 8.87 12.34 -0.49
C LEU A 225 10.20 12.94 -0.94
N ASP A 226 11.16 13.03 -0.02
CA ASP A 226 12.45 13.69 -0.25
C ASP A 226 12.28 15.09 -0.88
N GLY A 227 11.27 15.84 -0.44
CA GLY A 227 10.94 17.18 -0.93
C GLY A 227 10.05 17.24 -2.17
N GLU A 228 9.62 16.12 -2.72
CA GLU A 228 8.72 16.05 -3.88
C GLU A 228 7.30 15.61 -3.46
N GLU A 229 6.29 16.40 -3.83
CA GLU A 229 4.90 16.10 -3.44
C GLU A 229 4.37 14.87 -4.19
N ILE A 230 3.91 13.89 -3.42
CA ILE A 230 3.24 12.69 -3.91
C ILE A 230 2.03 12.40 -3.02
N THR A 231 0.92 12.03 -3.63
CA THR A 231 -0.27 11.56 -2.94
C THR A 231 -0.39 10.04 -3.05
N PHE A 232 -0.61 9.40 -1.91
CA PHE A 232 -0.88 7.96 -1.79
C PHE A 232 -2.35 7.75 -1.46
N LEU A 233 -2.99 6.78 -2.15
CA LEU A 233 -4.34 6.33 -1.85
C LEU A 233 -4.27 4.86 -1.45
N VAL A 234 -4.63 4.54 -0.20
CA VAL A 234 -4.66 3.15 0.28
C VAL A 234 -6.09 2.66 0.24
N ASN A 235 -6.29 1.49 -0.36
CA ASN A 235 -7.60 0.94 -0.66
C ASN A 235 -7.75 -0.49 -0.12
N HIS A 236 -8.96 -0.83 0.31
CA HIS A 236 -9.42 -2.19 0.47
C HIS A 236 -10.90 -2.24 0.08
N TRP A 237 -11.17 -2.55 -1.17
CA TRP A 237 -12.53 -2.52 -1.72
C TRP A 237 -13.40 -3.69 -1.21
N PRO A 238 -14.74 -3.59 -1.35
CA PRO A 238 -15.65 -4.68 -0.99
C PRO A 238 -15.29 -5.98 -1.68
N SER A 239 -15.29 -7.07 -0.90
CA SER A 239 -14.92 -8.40 -1.37
C SER A 239 -15.92 -8.96 -2.39
N ARG A 240 -15.53 -10.05 -3.06
CA ARG A 240 -16.42 -10.83 -3.94
C ARG A 240 -17.39 -11.75 -3.18
N SER A 241 -17.65 -11.46 -1.89
CA SER A 241 -18.60 -12.20 -1.08
C SER A 241 -19.99 -12.24 -1.75
N GLY A 242 -20.63 -13.40 -1.77
CA GLY A 242 -21.88 -13.61 -2.49
C GLY A 242 -21.72 -13.84 -3.99
N GLY A 243 -20.49 -13.80 -4.50
CA GLY A 243 -20.15 -13.98 -5.92
C GLY A 243 -19.73 -12.69 -6.61
N GLU A 244 -18.85 -12.82 -7.61
CA GLU A 244 -18.27 -11.69 -8.32
C GLU A 244 -19.31 -10.75 -8.93
N GLN A 245 -20.32 -11.31 -9.62
CA GLN A 245 -21.35 -10.51 -10.29
C GLN A 245 -22.26 -9.79 -9.29
N ALA A 246 -22.70 -10.47 -8.22
CA ALA A 246 -23.58 -9.92 -7.22
C ALA A 246 -22.91 -8.77 -6.44
N SER A 247 -21.64 -8.91 -6.11
CA SER A 247 -20.87 -7.91 -5.35
C SER A 247 -20.23 -6.80 -6.24
N ARG A 248 -20.27 -6.94 -7.57
CA ARG A 248 -19.64 -6.00 -8.51
C ARG A 248 -20.10 -4.53 -8.31
N PRO A 249 -21.40 -4.22 -8.10
CA PRO A 249 -21.83 -2.84 -7.92
C PRO A 249 -21.12 -2.14 -6.77
N ARG A 250 -20.81 -2.85 -5.68
CA ARG A 250 -20.10 -2.31 -4.52
C ARG A 250 -18.67 -1.88 -4.89
N ARG A 251 -17.95 -2.69 -5.67
CA ARG A 251 -16.60 -2.35 -6.14
C ARG A 251 -16.62 -1.25 -7.21
N GLN A 252 -17.67 -1.20 -8.04
CA GLN A 252 -17.86 -0.07 -8.95
C GLN A 252 -18.05 1.23 -8.18
N LYS A 253 -18.82 1.22 -7.09
CA LYS A 253 -18.98 2.39 -6.22
C LYS A 253 -17.64 2.83 -5.59
N ALA A 254 -16.84 1.89 -5.11
CA ALA A 254 -15.50 2.18 -4.60
C ALA A 254 -14.59 2.80 -5.68
N ALA A 255 -14.66 2.28 -6.92
CA ALA A 255 -13.93 2.84 -8.05
C ALA A 255 -14.39 4.26 -8.40
N GLU A 256 -15.69 4.54 -8.34
CA GLU A 256 -16.25 5.90 -8.55
C GLU A 256 -15.70 6.89 -7.52
N VAL A 257 -15.69 6.51 -6.23
CA VAL A 257 -15.14 7.34 -5.16
C VAL A 257 -13.65 7.58 -5.42
N MET A 258 -12.87 6.53 -5.70
CA MET A 258 -11.44 6.68 -5.98
C MET A 258 -11.18 7.58 -7.20
N LYS A 259 -11.98 7.44 -8.26
CA LYS A 259 -11.87 8.30 -9.43
C LYS A 259 -12.15 9.77 -9.09
N GLY A 260 -13.17 10.02 -8.28
CA GLY A 260 -13.48 11.38 -7.77
C GLY A 260 -12.31 11.98 -7.02
N ILE A 261 -11.59 11.19 -6.21
CA ILE A 261 -10.37 11.64 -5.51
C ILE A 261 -9.27 12.03 -6.52
N TYR A 262 -9.05 11.23 -7.58
CA TYR A 262 -8.10 11.60 -8.64
C TYR A 262 -8.49 12.91 -9.32
N GLU A 263 -9.77 13.11 -9.59
CA GLU A 263 -10.31 14.33 -10.24
C GLU A 263 -10.18 15.55 -9.31
N GLU A 264 -10.49 15.40 -8.01
CA GLU A 264 -10.30 16.44 -6.98
C GLU A 264 -8.83 16.90 -6.94
N ILE A 265 -7.88 15.96 -6.81
CA ILE A 265 -6.46 16.29 -6.72
C ILE A 265 -5.97 16.95 -8.01
N ARG A 266 -6.42 16.48 -9.15
CA ARG A 266 -6.01 17.04 -10.46
C ARG A 266 -6.63 18.39 -10.76
N ALA A 267 -7.78 18.70 -10.19
CA ALA A 267 -8.35 20.04 -10.30
C ALA A 267 -7.45 21.08 -9.60
N GLU A 268 -6.82 20.71 -8.49
CA GLU A 268 -5.84 21.56 -7.79
C GLU A 268 -4.47 21.57 -8.51
N ASN A 269 -4.01 20.40 -8.97
CA ASN A 269 -2.74 20.25 -9.68
C ASN A 269 -2.85 19.23 -10.82
N PRO A 270 -3.00 19.68 -12.09
CA PRO A 270 -3.12 18.78 -13.25
C PRO A 270 -1.93 17.83 -13.46
N LYS A 271 -0.77 18.14 -12.86
CA LYS A 271 0.44 17.31 -12.89
C LYS A 271 0.69 16.55 -11.60
N ALA A 272 -0.30 16.47 -10.72
CA ALA A 272 -0.17 15.75 -9.47
C ALA A 272 0.32 14.31 -9.68
N LYS A 273 1.22 13.89 -8.81
CA LYS A 273 1.70 12.52 -8.71
C LYS A 273 0.84 11.76 -7.71
N ILE A 274 0.09 10.79 -8.21
CA ILE A 274 -0.81 9.98 -7.39
C ILE A 274 -0.42 8.52 -7.57
N ILE A 275 -0.30 7.81 -6.46
CA ILE A 275 -0.10 6.36 -6.39
C ILE A 275 -1.25 5.78 -5.57
N ALA A 276 -2.22 5.15 -6.22
CA ALA A 276 -3.19 4.33 -5.53
C ALA A 276 -2.66 2.90 -5.43
N MET A 277 -2.79 2.32 -4.25
CA MET A 277 -2.43 0.94 -3.95
C MET A 277 -3.52 0.30 -3.11
N GLY A 278 -3.67 -1.00 -3.21
CA GLY A 278 -4.70 -1.68 -2.41
C GLY A 278 -5.01 -3.09 -2.87
N ASP A 279 -5.75 -3.77 -2.00
CA ASP A 279 -6.57 -4.92 -2.36
C ASP A 279 -7.89 -4.39 -2.95
N PHE A 280 -7.98 -4.36 -4.26
CA PHE A 280 -9.16 -3.87 -4.95
C PHE A 280 -10.26 -4.93 -5.09
N ASN A 281 -10.02 -6.16 -4.66
CA ASN A 281 -10.92 -7.29 -4.82
C ASN A 281 -11.44 -7.49 -6.27
N ASP A 282 -10.76 -6.87 -7.21
CA ASP A 282 -11.00 -6.96 -8.66
C ASP A 282 -9.65 -7.06 -9.41
N ASP A 283 -9.63 -7.81 -10.50
CA ASP A 283 -8.45 -7.96 -11.34
C ASP A 283 -8.22 -6.71 -12.21
N PRO A 284 -7.00 -6.48 -12.72
CA PRO A 284 -6.67 -5.32 -13.57
C PRO A 284 -7.58 -5.12 -14.79
N VAL A 285 -8.28 -6.17 -15.22
CA VAL A 285 -9.19 -6.16 -16.39
C VAL A 285 -10.66 -6.11 -16.00
N SER A 286 -10.97 -6.00 -14.70
CA SER A 286 -12.34 -5.90 -14.22
C SER A 286 -12.99 -4.58 -14.64
N PRO A 287 -14.34 -4.54 -14.81
CA PRO A 287 -15.04 -3.32 -15.22
C PRO A 287 -14.79 -2.10 -14.32
N SER A 288 -14.57 -2.30 -13.03
CA SER A 288 -14.20 -1.24 -12.09
C SER A 288 -12.87 -0.57 -12.48
N MET A 289 -11.90 -1.34 -12.96
CA MET A 289 -10.59 -0.86 -13.39
C MET A 289 -10.63 -0.28 -14.82
N GLU A 290 -11.09 -1.06 -15.80
CA GLU A 290 -11.04 -0.66 -17.21
C GLU A 290 -12.07 0.41 -17.56
N LYS A 291 -13.31 0.32 -17.00
CA LYS A 291 -14.42 1.21 -17.39
C LYS A 291 -14.57 2.37 -16.41
N THR A 292 -14.66 2.10 -15.09
CA THR A 292 -14.92 3.13 -14.10
C THR A 292 -13.67 3.98 -13.85
N MET A 293 -12.54 3.36 -13.53
CA MET A 293 -11.27 4.06 -13.37
C MET A 293 -10.68 4.54 -14.70
N ASN A 294 -11.08 3.93 -15.81
CA ASN A 294 -10.47 4.13 -17.12
C ASN A 294 -8.94 3.92 -17.09
N ALA A 295 -8.52 2.93 -16.31
CA ALA A 295 -7.12 2.59 -16.13
C ALA A 295 -6.59 1.85 -17.36
N ILE A 296 -5.44 2.28 -17.85
CA ILE A 296 -4.77 1.69 -19.00
C ILE A 296 -3.54 0.87 -18.57
N PRO A 297 -3.10 -0.13 -19.35
CA PRO A 297 -1.85 -0.82 -19.09
C PRO A 297 -0.63 0.12 -19.25
N ASN A 298 0.44 -0.18 -18.53
CA ASN A 298 1.74 0.51 -18.70
C ASN A 298 2.40 0.09 -20.03
N LYS A 299 1.81 0.54 -21.13
CA LYS A 299 2.27 0.22 -22.49
C LYS A 299 1.88 1.30 -23.49
N GLY A 300 2.78 1.58 -24.43
CA GLY A 300 2.52 2.54 -25.51
C GLY A 300 2.69 4.00 -25.08
N LYS A 301 1.97 4.89 -25.74
CA LYS A 301 2.02 6.33 -25.42
C LYS A 301 1.09 6.65 -24.25
N ILE A 302 1.67 7.07 -23.16
CA ILE A 302 0.95 7.45 -21.93
C ILE A 302 0.98 8.98 -21.80
N LYS A 303 -0.16 9.56 -21.46
CA LYS A 303 -0.33 10.99 -21.19
C LYS A 303 -0.28 11.24 -19.69
N ASP A 304 0.12 12.45 -19.28
CA ASP A 304 0.11 12.86 -17.87
C ASP A 304 -1.27 12.65 -17.20
N SER A 305 -2.35 12.84 -17.98
CA SER A 305 -3.72 12.65 -17.50
C SER A 305 -4.19 11.21 -17.37
N ASP A 306 -3.46 10.25 -17.89
CA ASP A 306 -3.87 8.85 -17.84
C ASP A 306 -3.73 8.28 -16.41
N ILE A 307 -4.55 7.29 -16.09
CA ILE A 307 -4.38 6.42 -14.93
C ILE A 307 -3.81 5.11 -15.44
N VAL A 308 -2.65 4.74 -14.96
CA VAL A 308 -1.89 3.57 -15.44
C VAL A 308 -1.91 2.48 -14.39
N ASN A 309 -2.40 1.31 -14.76
CA ASN A 309 -2.33 0.12 -13.92
C ASN A 309 -1.00 -0.61 -14.19
N LEU A 310 -0.11 -0.60 -13.20
CA LEU A 310 1.22 -1.19 -13.32
C LEU A 310 1.20 -2.72 -13.33
N MET A 311 0.14 -3.33 -12.84
CA MET A 311 0.01 -4.79 -12.68
C MET A 311 -0.70 -5.48 -13.87
N HIS A 312 -1.26 -4.71 -14.80
CA HIS A 312 -2.07 -5.24 -15.91
C HIS A 312 -1.34 -6.31 -16.73
N THR A 313 -0.06 -6.07 -17.09
CA THR A 313 0.71 -7.03 -17.88
C THR A 313 1.05 -8.29 -17.09
N MET A 314 1.29 -8.18 -15.78
CA MET A 314 1.54 -9.32 -14.89
C MET A 314 0.30 -10.23 -14.85
N PHE A 315 -0.88 -9.66 -14.69
CA PHE A 315 -2.14 -10.40 -14.74
C PHE A 315 -2.32 -11.13 -16.08
N LYS A 316 -2.08 -10.45 -17.20
CA LYS A 316 -2.17 -11.08 -18.54
C LYS A 316 -1.16 -12.23 -18.73
N ASN A 317 -0.07 -12.22 -17.98
CA ASN A 317 0.93 -13.30 -17.95
C ASN A 317 0.59 -14.41 -16.94
N GLY A 318 -0.60 -14.38 -16.34
CA GLY A 318 -1.06 -15.40 -15.41
C GLY A 318 -0.52 -15.24 -13.98
N MET A 319 0.08 -14.09 -13.63
CA MET A 319 0.53 -13.82 -12.26
C MET A 319 -0.64 -13.34 -11.40
N GLY A 320 -0.60 -13.66 -10.11
CA GLY A 320 -1.59 -13.24 -9.13
C GLY A 320 -1.00 -13.05 -7.75
N THR A 321 -1.73 -12.36 -6.88
CA THR A 321 -1.34 -12.11 -5.49
C THR A 321 -2.05 -13.02 -4.50
N LEU A 322 -3.17 -13.61 -4.91
CA LEU A 322 -3.90 -14.61 -4.12
C LEU A 322 -4.48 -15.69 -5.04
N ALA A 323 -4.78 -16.83 -4.45
CA ALA A 323 -5.42 -17.93 -5.16
C ALA A 323 -6.69 -18.39 -4.45
N TYR A 324 -7.75 -18.59 -5.21
CA TYR A 324 -9.02 -19.10 -4.72
C TYR A 324 -9.55 -20.16 -5.68
N ARG A 325 -9.82 -21.39 -5.20
CA ARG A 325 -10.30 -22.54 -5.99
C ARG A 325 -9.44 -22.78 -7.25
N ASP A 326 -8.12 -22.78 -7.07
CA ASP A 326 -7.10 -22.98 -8.12
C ASP A 326 -7.09 -21.90 -9.23
N SER A 327 -7.79 -20.78 -9.00
CA SER A 327 -7.72 -19.62 -9.85
C SER A 327 -6.90 -18.50 -9.19
N TRP A 328 -5.91 -17.99 -9.90
CA TRP A 328 -5.12 -16.86 -9.47
C TRP A 328 -5.82 -15.54 -9.82
N ASN A 329 -5.90 -14.66 -8.83
CA ASN A 329 -6.38 -13.30 -8.99
C ASN A 329 -5.26 -12.33 -8.61
N LEU A 330 -5.26 -11.15 -9.23
CA LEU A 330 -4.32 -10.07 -8.94
C LEU A 330 -5.09 -8.88 -8.39
N PHE A 331 -5.45 -8.96 -7.10
CA PHE A 331 -6.27 -7.94 -6.44
C PHE A 331 -5.42 -6.82 -5.83
N ASP A 332 -4.18 -7.15 -5.45
CA ASP A 332 -3.23 -6.19 -4.87
C ASP A 332 -2.52 -5.48 -6.01
N GLN A 333 -2.81 -4.17 -6.21
CA GLN A 333 -2.39 -3.46 -7.40
C GLN A 333 -1.86 -2.06 -7.09
N PHE A 334 -1.15 -1.50 -8.08
CA PHE A 334 -0.78 -0.09 -8.15
C PHE A 334 -1.40 0.58 -9.37
N LEU A 335 -2.12 1.68 -9.14
CA LEU A 335 -2.59 2.59 -10.18
C LEU A 335 -1.89 3.94 -9.98
N VAL A 336 -1.22 4.42 -11.01
CA VAL A 336 -0.46 5.68 -10.93
C VAL A 336 -0.92 6.68 -11.98
N THR A 337 -0.71 7.96 -11.73
CA THR A 337 -0.88 8.99 -12.77
C THR A 337 0.20 8.84 -13.84
N GLY A 338 -0.11 9.17 -15.08
CA GLY A 338 0.85 9.13 -16.19
C GLY A 338 2.09 10.00 -15.95
N THR A 339 1.99 11.02 -15.09
CA THR A 339 3.12 11.82 -14.61
C THR A 339 4.20 11.02 -13.90
N MET A 340 3.85 9.83 -13.36
CA MET A 340 4.79 8.91 -12.71
C MET A 340 5.49 7.96 -13.67
N ILE A 341 5.06 7.92 -14.95
CA ILE A 341 5.63 7.03 -15.95
C ILE A 341 6.81 7.72 -16.65
N GLU A 342 7.89 7.01 -16.73
CA GLU A 342 9.08 7.48 -17.43
C GLU A 342 8.88 7.34 -18.94
N SER A 343 9.13 8.40 -19.72
CA SER A 343 8.88 8.43 -21.16
C SER A 343 10.14 8.50 -22.04
N GLN A 344 11.31 8.81 -21.49
CA GLN A 344 12.56 8.98 -22.26
C GLN A 344 13.82 8.79 -21.40
N LYS A 345 13.79 7.90 -20.42
CA LYS A 345 14.83 7.74 -19.38
C LYS A 345 15.09 9.03 -18.61
N ASN A 346 14.06 9.86 -18.48
CA ASN A 346 14.11 11.10 -17.74
C ASN A 346 13.59 10.88 -16.31
N PHE A 347 14.50 10.90 -15.35
CA PHE A 347 14.25 10.76 -13.92
C PHE A 347 14.50 12.08 -13.16
N ASP A 348 14.20 13.22 -13.77
CA ASP A 348 14.32 14.55 -13.16
C ASP A 348 13.45 14.69 -11.90
N SER A 349 12.50 13.81 -11.75
CA SER A 349 11.59 13.66 -10.62
C SER A 349 11.27 12.20 -10.41
N TYR A 350 10.67 11.82 -9.29
CA TYR A 350 10.33 10.41 -9.03
C TYR A 350 9.44 9.83 -10.13
N LYS A 351 9.90 8.73 -10.72
CA LYS A 351 9.21 7.93 -11.74
C LYS A 351 9.21 6.46 -11.35
N VAL A 352 8.22 5.73 -11.81
CA VAL A 352 8.18 4.27 -11.69
C VAL A 352 9.34 3.65 -12.48
N TYR A 353 10.14 2.87 -11.79
CA TYR A 353 11.25 2.12 -12.38
C TYR A 353 10.91 0.65 -12.56
N LYS A 354 10.39 0.01 -11.49
CA LYS A 354 10.06 -1.41 -11.46
C LYS A 354 8.83 -1.63 -10.59
N THR A 355 7.99 -2.57 -10.95
CA THR A 355 6.89 -3.06 -10.12
C THR A 355 6.92 -4.57 -10.11
N ASP A 356 6.66 -5.20 -8.95
CA ASP A 356 6.74 -6.65 -8.82
C ASP A 356 5.80 -7.19 -7.73
N ILE A 357 5.54 -8.49 -7.79
CA ILE A 357 4.90 -9.28 -6.74
C ILE A 357 6.00 -9.95 -5.93
N TYR A 358 6.02 -9.73 -4.63
CA TYR A 358 7.04 -10.33 -3.76
C TYR A 358 6.57 -11.70 -3.25
N SER A 359 7.03 -12.76 -3.90
CA SER A 359 6.63 -14.14 -3.60
C SER A 359 7.83 -15.10 -3.43
N PRO A 360 8.77 -14.81 -2.51
CA PRO A 360 9.89 -15.71 -2.25
C PRO A 360 9.39 -17.05 -1.69
N PRO A 361 10.18 -18.12 -1.79
CA PRO A 361 9.76 -19.48 -1.41
C PRO A 361 9.20 -19.61 0.01
N TYR A 362 9.64 -18.79 0.96
CA TYR A 362 9.16 -18.84 2.33
C TYR A 362 7.73 -18.27 2.50
N LEU A 363 7.26 -17.43 1.58
CA LEU A 363 5.87 -16.96 1.55
C LEU A 363 4.92 -17.92 0.84
N VAL A 364 5.45 -18.98 0.26
CA VAL A 364 4.65 -19.94 -0.53
C VAL A 364 4.35 -21.18 0.31
N GLN A 365 3.09 -21.61 0.32
CA GLN A 365 2.66 -22.85 0.96
C GLN A 365 3.45 -24.04 0.39
N PRO A 366 4.25 -24.75 1.19
CA PRO A 366 5.18 -25.75 0.66
C PRO A 366 4.53 -27.07 0.25
N ASP A 367 3.38 -27.40 0.84
CA ASP A 367 2.75 -28.71 0.72
C ASP A 367 1.22 -28.65 0.92
N GLY A 368 0.58 -29.82 0.84
CA GLY A 368 -0.86 -30.00 1.05
C GLY A 368 -1.74 -29.48 -0.09
N GLN A 369 -3.02 -29.38 0.18
CA GLN A 369 -4.06 -28.98 -0.81
C GLN A 369 -3.79 -27.61 -1.41
N TYR A 370 -3.21 -26.68 -0.65
CA TYR A 370 -2.94 -25.29 -1.07
C TYR A 370 -1.47 -25.06 -1.41
N LYS A 371 -0.75 -26.12 -1.81
CA LYS A 371 0.65 -25.99 -2.27
C LYS A 371 0.76 -24.96 -3.39
N GLY A 372 1.67 -24.02 -3.23
CA GLY A 372 1.88 -22.94 -4.21
C GLY A 372 1.14 -21.65 -3.89
N TYR A 373 0.13 -21.68 -3.04
CA TYR A 373 -0.61 -20.48 -2.61
C TYR A 373 0.21 -19.64 -1.62
N PRO A 374 -0.18 -18.39 -1.34
CA PRO A 374 0.39 -17.64 -0.24
C PRO A 374 0.25 -18.41 1.08
N TYR A 375 1.33 -18.40 1.89
CA TYR A 375 1.40 -19.18 3.11
C TYR A 375 0.73 -18.43 4.26
N ARG A 376 -0.56 -18.60 4.39
CA ARG A 376 -1.36 -17.95 5.41
C ARG A 376 -1.17 -18.54 6.80
N MET A 377 -1.40 -17.70 7.83
CA MET A 377 -1.20 -18.09 9.23
C MET A 377 -2.23 -19.10 9.73
N PHE A 378 -3.44 -19.11 9.22
CA PHE A 378 -4.46 -20.08 9.55
C PHE A 378 -4.87 -20.94 8.36
N SER A 379 -5.05 -22.23 8.60
CA SER A 379 -5.75 -23.14 7.69
C SER A 379 -7.01 -23.65 8.40
N GLY A 380 -8.17 -23.11 8.05
CA GLY A 380 -9.33 -23.22 8.91
C GLY A 380 -9.03 -22.63 10.29
N ASP A 381 -9.14 -23.43 11.34
CA ASP A 381 -8.84 -23.00 12.72
C ASP A 381 -7.44 -23.43 13.19
N THR A 382 -6.66 -24.09 12.32
CA THR A 382 -5.29 -24.54 12.65
C THR A 382 -4.29 -23.42 12.48
N PHE A 383 -3.65 -23.03 13.57
CA PHE A 383 -2.58 -22.03 13.58
C PHE A 383 -1.27 -22.59 13.00
N ARG A 384 -0.60 -21.77 12.20
CA ARG A 384 0.68 -22.04 11.55
C ARG A 384 1.68 -20.93 11.87
N ALA A 385 2.56 -21.18 12.81
CA ALA A 385 3.54 -20.19 13.28
C ALA A 385 4.46 -19.62 12.17
N LYS A 386 4.66 -20.37 11.09
CA LYS A 386 5.43 -19.94 9.90
C LYS A 386 4.58 -19.32 8.80
N GLY A 387 3.28 -19.15 9.03
CA GLY A 387 2.39 -18.50 8.07
C GLY A 387 2.49 -16.97 8.12
N TYR A 388 2.02 -16.33 7.08
CA TYR A 388 2.08 -14.87 6.92
C TYR A 388 0.70 -14.29 6.61
N SER A 389 0.32 -14.27 5.33
CA SER A 389 -0.95 -13.79 4.81
C SER A 389 -1.44 -14.69 3.68
N ASP A 390 -2.71 -14.62 3.35
CA ASP A 390 -3.30 -15.24 2.15
C ASP A 390 -3.09 -14.39 0.86
N HIS A 391 -2.36 -13.29 0.98
CA HIS A 391 -1.92 -12.46 -0.13
C HIS A 391 -0.40 -12.39 -0.21
N PHE A 392 0.15 -12.32 -1.41
CA PHE A 392 1.52 -11.87 -1.64
C PHE A 392 1.57 -10.35 -1.66
N PRO A 393 2.53 -9.71 -0.96
CA PRO A 393 2.70 -8.27 -1.06
C PRO A 393 3.21 -7.86 -2.43
N VAL A 394 2.90 -6.62 -2.80
CA VAL A 394 3.36 -6.00 -4.04
C VAL A 394 4.18 -4.75 -3.74
N TYR A 395 5.12 -4.42 -4.62
CA TYR A 395 5.92 -3.22 -4.47
C TYR A 395 6.24 -2.57 -5.81
N THR A 396 6.48 -1.27 -5.77
CA THR A 396 7.02 -0.50 -6.87
C THR A 396 8.24 0.30 -6.40
N VAL A 397 9.27 0.33 -7.22
CA VAL A 397 10.48 1.13 -6.98
C VAL A 397 10.37 2.40 -7.80
N LEU A 398 10.52 3.51 -7.14
CA LEU A 398 10.62 4.84 -7.74
C LEU A 398 12.09 5.24 -7.83
N LEU A 399 12.47 5.87 -8.92
CA LEU A 399 13.80 6.48 -9.10
C LEU A 399 13.68 7.96 -9.39
N ARG A 400 14.63 8.73 -8.85
CA ARG A 400 14.88 10.13 -9.18
C ARG A 400 16.39 10.35 -9.30
N GLU A 401 16.81 11.10 -10.31
CA GLU A 401 18.19 11.55 -10.45
C GLU A 401 18.53 12.60 -9.38
N VAL A 402 19.67 12.44 -8.74
CA VAL A 402 20.19 13.40 -7.77
C VAL A 402 21.24 14.25 -8.46
N LYS A 403 21.00 15.57 -8.52
CA LYS A 403 21.93 16.55 -9.08
C LYS A 403 23.06 16.86 -8.13
#